data_8a8ac67729287754e2cee9ab32bd899c
#
_entry.id   8a8ac67729287754e2cee9ab32bd899c
#
_cell.length_a   1.000
_cell.length_b   1.000
_cell.length_c   1.000
_cell.angle_alpha   90.00
_cell.angle_beta   90.00
_cell.angle_gamma   90.00
#
_symmetry.space_group_name_H-M   'P 1'
#
loop_
_entity.id
_entity.type
_entity.pdbx_description
1 polymer ?
#
loop_
_entity_poly.entity_id
_entity_poly.type
_entity_poly.pdbx_seq_one_letter_code
_entity_poly.pdbx_strand_id
1 'polypeptide(L)'
;MLLQVNNLSCVREDRTLFEHLSFSVAPGDLVQIEGPNGVGKTSLLRLLTGLSQPFAGEVCWNGENIRHCRDEYHANLLYLGHQPGVKAALTPFENLKFYQQLHHPQQTETDLWQILARVGLAGFEENPTGQLSAGQQRRVALARLWLSQKPALWILDEPFTAIDKQGVKVLEQLFLAHAERGGMVILTTHQDLTLMQGRLKTLSLTPFASTLQE
;
A
#
# COMPACT_ATOMS: atom_id res chain seq x y z
N MET A 1 -4.69 13.10 11.97
CA MET A 1 -3.93 11.83 11.95
C MET A 1 -2.54 12.11 11.42
N LEU A 2 -1.50 11.44 11.92
CA LEU A 2 -0.11 11.69 11.51
C LEU A 2 0.69 10.40 11.67
N LEU A 3 1.37 9.99 10.62
CA LEU A 3 2.39 8.94 10.68
C LEU A 3 3.76 9.58 10.83
N GLN A 4 4.52 9.16 11.83
CA GLN A 4 5.88 9.65 12.08
C GLN A 4 6.86 8.49 12.14
N VAL A 5 8.00 8.68 11.55
CA VAL A 5 9.12 7.74 11.53
C VAL A 5 10.32 8.42 12.14
N ASN A 6 10.85 7.85 13.21
CA ASN A 6 11.90 8.46 14.02
C ASN A 6 13.14 7.57 14.06
N ASN A 7 14.24 8.03 13.45
CA ASN A 7 15.54 7.35 13.45
C ASN A 7 15.49 5.86 13.08
N LEU A 8 14.62 5.50 12.14
CA LEU A 8 14.36 4.12 11.75
C LEU A 8 15.57 3.51 11.05
N SER A 9 16.00 2.33 11.53
CA SER A 9 17.10 1.56 10.93
C SER A 9 16.64 0.14 10.63
N CYS A 10 17.09 -0.39 9.50
CA CYS A 10 16.75 -1.72 9.01
C CYS A 10 18.00 -2.52 8.67
N VAL A 11 18.19 -3.63 9.35
CA VAL A 11 19.23 -4.63 9.08
C VAL A 11 18.56 -5.94 8.69
N ARG A 12 19.04 -6.58 7.65
CA ARG A 12 18.54 -7.87 7.19
C ARG A 12 19.70 -8.76 6.74
N GLU A 13 19.77 -9.96 7.30
CA GLU A 13 20.82 -10.93 6.98
C GLU A 13 22.23 -10.30 7.05
N ASP A 14 22.53 -9.62 8.17
CA ASP A 14 23.78 -8.90 8.46
C ASP A 14 24.09 -7.73 7.50
N ARG A 15 23.15 -7.39 6.62
CA ARG A 15 23.25 -6.23 5.74
C ARG A 15 22.39 -5.09 6.23
N THR A 16 22.98 -3.95 6.48
CA THR A 16 22.27 -2.69 6.70
C THR A 16 21.64 -2.21 5.40
N LEU A 17 20.32 -2.05 5.39
CA LEU A 17 19.59 -1.51 4.25
C LEU A 17 19.53 0.02 4.31
N PHE A 18 19.20 0.56 5.47
CA PHE A 18 19.20 2.01 5.76
C PHE A 18 19.27 2.25 7.26
N GLU A 19 19.76 3.43 7.64
CA GLU A 19 19.87 3.88 9.02
C GLU A 19 19.36 5.32 9.19
N HIS A 20 18.93 5.62 10.42
CA HIS A 20 18.53 6.97 10.86
C HIS A 20 17.47 7.65 9.99
N LEU A 21 16.63 6.86 9.32
CA LEU A 21 15.56 7.39 8.47
C LEU A 21 14.49 8.06 9.32
N SER A 22 14.23 9.34 9.05
CA SER A 22 13.18 10.09 9.74
C SER A 22 12.35 10.89 8.74
N PHE A 23 11.03 10.76 8.83
CA PHE A 23 10.07 11.51 8.00
C PHE A 23 8.68 11.47 8.64
N SER A 24 7.77 12.25 8.10
CA SER A 24 6.37 12.23 8.51
C SER A 24 5.44 12.28 7.31
N VAL A 25 4.25 11.70 7.47
CA VAL A 25 3.18 11.70 6.46
C VAL A 25 1.93 12.24 7.12
N ALA A 26 1.43 13.36 6.60
CA ALA A 26 0.27 14.08 7.10
C ALA A 26 -0.97 13.82 6.22
N PRO A 27 -2.18 14.13 6.71
CA PRO A 27 -3.39 14.06 5.90
C PRO A 27 -3.26 14.81 4.57
N GLY A 28 -3.63 14.15 3.48
CA GLY A 28 -3.52 14.67 2.13
C GLY A 28 -2.19 14.40 1.44
N ASP A 29 -1.23 13.78 2.12
CA ASP A 29 0.06 13.46 1.53
C ASP A 29 0.01 12.22 0.62
N LEU A 30 0.68 12.36 -0.52
CA LEU A 30 0.99 11.30 -1.47
C LEU A 30 2.51 11.14 -1.47
N VAL A 31 3.02 10.03 -0.96
CA VAL A 31 4.46 9.80 -0.79
C VAL A 31 4.90 8.63 -1.67
N GLN A 32 5.86 8.90 -2.56
CA GLN A 32 6.52 7.86 -3.35
C GLN A 32 7.87 7.53 -2.73
N ILE A 33 8.10 6.25 -2.44
CA ILE A 33 9.41 5.75 -2.02
C ILE A 33 10.19 5.33 -3.26
N GLU A 34 11.30 6.01 -3.51
CA GLU A 34 12.19 5.77 -4.63
C GLU A 34 13.51 5.15 -4.20
N GLY A 35 14.17 4.52 -5.14
CA GLY A 35 15.50 3.94 -4.95
C GLY A 35 15.69 2.68 -5.79
N PRO A 36 16.94 2.22 -5.96
CA PRO A 36 17.24 1.04 -6.76
C PRO A 36 16.61 -0.24 -6.18
N ASN A 37 16.55 -1.29 -7.00
CA ASN A 37 16.09 -2.59 -6.52
C ASN A 37 17.01 -3.12 -5.42
N GLY A 38 16.44 -3.73 -4.39
CA GLY A 38 17.18 -4.26 -3.25
C GLY A 38 17.61 -3.23 -2.20
N VAL A 39 17.31 -1.92 -2.36
CA VAL A 39 17.65 -0.88 -1.38
C VAL A 39 16.86 -0.95 -0.08
N GLY A 40 15.78 -1.72 -0.04
CA GLY A 40 14.96 -1.87 1.16
C GLY A 40 13.57 -1.25 1.10
N LYS A 41 13.06 -0.86 -0.08
CA LYS A 41 11.71 -0.27 -0.22
C LYS A 41 10.62 -1.14 0.42
N THR A 42 10.51 -2.40 0.02
CA THR A 42 9.55 -3.35 0.62
C THR A 42 9.79 -3.57 2.12
N SER A 43 11.08 -3.59 2.55
CA SER A 43 11.41 -3.69 3.99
C SER A 43 10.91 -2.49 4.76
N LEU A 44 11.07 -1.27 4.23
CA LEU A 44 10.51 -0.05 4.83
C LEU A 44 8.98 -0.15 4.91
N LEU A 45 8.29 -0.52 3.84
CA LEU A 45 6.83 -0.68 3.88
C LEU A 45 6.39 -1.70 4.95
N ARG A 46 7.12 -2.81 5.12
CA ARG A 46 6.84 -3.81 6.16
C ARG A 46 7.08 -3.29 7.59
N LEU A 47 8.06 -2.41 7.78
CA LEU A 47 8.27 -1.72 9.06
C LEU A 47 7.14 -0.74 9.34
N LEU A 48 6.73 0.05 8.36
CA LEU A 48 5.62 0.99 8.47
C LEU A 48 4.30 0.29 8.81
N THR A 49 4.08 -0.93 8.30
CA THR A 49 2.86 -1.70 8.61
C THR A 49 2.92 -2.47 9.92
N GLY A 50 4.06 -2.49 10.60
CA GLY A 50 4.27 -3.31 11.80
C GLY A 50 4.43 -4.82 11.54
N LEU A 51 4.54 -5.23 10.25
CA LEU A 51 4.80 -6.64 9.86
C LEU A 51 6.24 -7.07 10.12
N SER A 52 7.15 -6.12 10.31
CA SER A 52 8.54 -6.37 10.69
C SER A 52 8.93 -5.43 11.83
N GLN A 53 9.98 -5.83 12.57
CA GLN A 53 10.52 -4.99 13.63
C GLN A 53 11.74 -4.22 13.12
N PRO A 54 11.88 -2.93 13.42
CA PRO A 54 13.09 -2.18 13.11
C PRO A 54 14.28 -2.66 13.95
N PHE A 55 15.49 -2.49 13.42
CA PHE A 55 16.71 -2.69 14.17
C PHE A 55 16.87 -1.60 15.24
N ALA A 56 16.57 -0.35 14.89
CA ALA A 56 16.53 0.80 15.79
C ALA A 56 15.46 1.80 15.32
N GLY A 57 15.09 2.72 16.21
CA GLY A 57 14.06 3.71 15.93
C GLY A 57 12.64 3.17 16.06
N GLU A 58 11.67 3.96 15.64
CA GLU A 58 10.26 3.64 15.81
C GLU A 58 9.37 4.25 14.72
N VAL A 59 8.18 3.68 14.60
CA VAL A 59 7.07 4.21 13.83
C VAL A 59 5.95 4.59 14.79
N CYS A 60 5.44 5.82 14.68
CA CYS A 60 4.38 6.34 15.54
C CYS A 60 3.16 6.73 14.72
N TRP A 61 1.99 6.46 15.28
CA TRP A 61 0.68 6.89 14.81
C TRP A 61 0.06 7.86 15.80
N ASN A 62 -0.20 9.10 15.39
CA ASN A 62 -0.70 10.16 16.27
C ASN A 62 0.16 10.39 17.52
N GLY A 63 1.48 10.21 17.41
CA GLY A 63 2.43 10.36 18.52
C GLY A 63 2.63 9.12 19.39
N GLU A 64 1.88 8.04 19.17
CA GLU A 64 2.04 6.78 19.90
C GLU A 64 2.70 5.72 19.02
N ASN A 65 3.63 4.95 19.58
CA ASN A 65 4.28 3.86 18.86
C ASN A 65 3.24 2.83 18.38
N ILE A 66 3.27 2.48 17.07
CA ILE A 66 2.29 1.57 16.45
C ILE A 66 2.18 0.20 17.10
N ARG A 67 3.15 -0.19 17.93
CA ARG A 67 3.12 -1.44 18.68
C ARG A 67 2.22 -1.36 19.91
N HIS A 68 2.03 -0.17 20.45
CA HIS A 68 1.20 0.08 21.62
C HIS A 68 -0.25 0.38 21.25
N CYS A 69 -0.50 0.94 20.05
CA CYS A 69 -1.83 1.27 19.53
C CYS A 69 -2.23 0.41 18.32
N ARG A 70 -1.89 -0.90 18.30
CA ARG A 70 -2.01 -1.78 17.13
C ARG A 70 -3.42 -1.83 16.55
N ASP A 71 -4.43 -1.95 17.38
CA ASP A 71 -5.82 -2.10 16.93
C ASP A 71 -6.29 -0.81 16.27
N GLU A 72 -6.01 0.35 16.85
CA GLU A 72 -6.33 1.65 16.27
C GLU A 72 -5.56 1.86 14.97
N TYR A 73 -4.26 1.58 14.97
CA TYR A 73 -3.42 1.74 13.77
C TYR A 73 -3.91 0.87 12.61
N HIS A 74 -4.13 -0.43 12.85
CA HIS A 74 -4.58 -1.35 11.80
C HIS A 74 -6.01 -1.08 11.33
N ALA A 75 -6.89 -0.53 12.17
CA ALA A 75 -8.21 -0.08 11.77
C ALA A 75 -8.17 1.11 10.78
N ASN A 76 -7.06 1.85 10.77
CA ASN A 76 -6.82 2.99 9.89
C ASN A 76 -5.84 2.70 8.74
N LEU A 77 -5.35 1.46 8.62
CA LEU A 77 -4.35 1.04 7.63
C LEU A 77 -4.96 0.10 6.59
N LEU A 78 -4.69 0.38 5.31
CA LEU A 78 -4.83 -0.61 4.25
C LEU A 78 -3.45 -0.88 3.64
N TYR A 79 -3.02 -2.12 3.68
CA TYR A 79 -1.76 -2.56 3.09
C TYR A 79 -2.00 -3.50 1.90
N LEU A 80 -1.38 -3.19 0.77
CA LEU A 80 -1.27 -4.07 -0.39
C LEU A 80 0.22 -4.31 -0.69
N GLY A 81 0.69 -5.48 -0.32
CA GLY A 81 2.07 -5.91 -0.58
C GLY A 81 2.31 -6.31 -2.04
N HIS A 82 3.52 -6.75 -2.31
CA HIS A 82 3.91 -7.24 -3.64
C HIS A 82 3.04 -8.42 -4.10
N GLN A 83 2.74 -9.37 -3.22
CA GLN A 83 1.78 -10.42 -3.52
C GLN A 83 0.34 -9.91 -3.36
N PRO A 84 -0.57 -10.24 -4.29
CA PRO A 84 -1.95 -9.74 -4.27
C PRO A 84 -2.72 -10.07 -2.98
N GLY A 85 -2.37 -11.16 -2.29
CA GLY A 85 -3.06 -11.59 -1.06
C GLY A 85 -4.52 -12.04 -1.31
N VAL A 86 -4.85 -12.44 -2.54
CA VAL A 86 -6.16 -12.97 -2.91
C VAL A 86 -6.23 -14.47 -2.65
N LYS A 87 -7.41 -14.97 -2.32
CA LYS A 87 -7.68 -16.39 -2.11
C LYS A 87 -7.97 -17.04 -3.47
N ALA A 88 -7.05 -17.90 -3.94
CA ALA A 88 -7.11 -18.51 -5.27
C ALA A 88 -8.36 -19.37 -5.51
N ALA A 89 -8.88 -20.02 -4.45
CA ALA A 89 -10.08 -20.85 -4.53
C ALA A 89 -11.39 -20.05 -4.61
N LEU A 90 -11.36 -18.76 -4.22
CA LEU A 90 -12.52 -17.87 -4.27
C LEU A 90 -12.56 -17.11 -5.59
N THR A 91 -13.75 -16.72 -6.01
CA THR A 91 -13.97 -15.80 -7.13
C THR A 91 -13.57 -14.37 -6.77
N PRO A 92 -13.38 -13.46 -7.74
CA PRO A 92 -13.21 -12.03 -7.46
C PRO A 92 -14.31 -11.45 -6.56
N PHE A 93 -15.57 -11.81 -6.83
CA PHE A 93 -16.70 -11.36 -6.03
C PHE A 93 -16.60 -11.86 -4.58
N GLU A 94 -16.33 -13.15 -4.38
CA GLU A 94 -16.18 -13.73 -3.04
C GLU A 94 -14.98 -13.16 -2.29
N ASN A 95 -13.84 -12.93 -2.97
CA ASN A 95 -12.69 -12.26 -2.40
C ASN A 95 -13.05 -10.87 -1.90
N LEU A 96 -13.75 -10.08 -2.72
CA LEU A 96 -14.14 -8.72 -2.35
C LEU A 96 -15.19 -8.71 -1.23
N LYS A 97 -16.17 -9.62 -1.30
CA LYS A 97 -17.19 -9.81 -0.28
C LYS A 97 -16.59 -10.18 1.08
N PHE A 98 -15.57 -11.03 1.09
CA PHE A 98 -14.84 -11.39 2.32
C PHE A 98 -14.24 -10.14 3.00
N TYR A 99 -13.57 -9.26 2.26
CA TYR A 99 -13.02 -8.02 2.81
C TYR A 99 -14.11 -7.02 3.21
N GLN A 100 -15.19 -6.93 2.44
CA GLN A 100 -16.35 -6.12 2.79
C GLN A 100 -16.92 -6.51 4.16
N GLN A 101 -17.15 -7.79 4.38
CA GLN A 101 -17.72 -8.29 5.64
C GLN A 101 -16.81 -8.01 6.84
N LEU A 102 -15.48 -8.10 6.65
CA LEU A 102 -14.52 -7.84 7.72
C LEU A 102 -14.41 -6.36 8.11
N HIS A 103 -14.51 -5.46 7.13
CA HIS A 103 -14.15 -4.06 7.34
C HIS A 103 -15.29 -3.07 7.03
N HIS A 104 -16.28 -3.46 6.21
CA HIS A 104 -17.29 -2.56 5.64
C HIS A 104 -18.67 -3.22 5.52
N PRO A 105 -19.26 -3.72 6.62
CA PRO A 105 -20.50 -4.52 6.56
C PRO A 105 -21.72 -3.73 6.06
N GLN A 106 -21.63 -2.41 5.95
CA GLN A 106 -22.72 -1.53 5.48
C GLN A 106 -22.83 -1.45 3.94
N GLN A 107 -21.82 -1.91 3.19
CA GLN A 107 -21.87 -1.88 1.73
C GLN A 107 -22.75 -3.01 1.18
N THR A 108 -23.41 -2.73 0.06
CA THR A 108 -24.31 -3.70 -0.60
C THR A 108 -23.55 -4.59 -1.61
N GLU A 109 -24.13 -5.72 -1.98
CA GLU A 109 -23.57 -6.58 -3.04
C GLU A 109 -23.53 -5.88 -4.40
N THR A 110 -24.51 -5.00 -4.68
CA THR A 110 -24.50 -4.19 -5.92
C THR A 110 -23.26 -3.33 -6.02
N ASP A 111 -22.77 -2.78 -4.90
CA ASP A 111 -21.53 -1.99 -4.89
C ASP A 111 -20.32 -2.86 -5.27
N LEU A 112 -20.28 -4.13 -4.85
CA LEU A 112 -19.20 -5.05 -5.18
C LEU A 112 -19.10 -5.33 -6.68
N TRP A 113 -20.22 -5.57 -7.35
CA TRP A 113 -20.28 -5.76 -8.80
C TRP A 113 -19.79 -4.51 -9.55
N GLN A 114 -20.22 -3.33 -9.10
CA GLN A 114 -19.77 -2.07 -9.69
C GLN A 114 -18.26 -1.84 -9.49
N ILE A 115 -17.72 -2.19 -8.33
CA ILE A 115 -16.28 -2.08 -8.07
C ILE A 115 -15.51 -3.02 -8.99
N LEU A 116 -15.95 -4.27 -9.15
CA LEU A 116 -15.29 -5.24 -10.04
C LEU A 116 -15.32 -4.78 -11.49
N ALA A 117 -16.44 -4.26 -11.96
CA ALA A 117 -16.52 -3.67 -13.29
C ALA A 117 -15.56 -2.49 -13.47
N ARG A 118 -15.47 -1.60 -12.46
CA ARG A 118 -14.59 -0.42 -12.47
C ARG A 118 -13.11 -0.78 -12.53
N VAL A 119 -12.70 -1.86 -11.89
CA VAL A 119 -11.30 -2.35 -11.97
C VAL A 119 -11.03 -3.22 -13.21
N GLY A 120 -12.00 -3.32 -14.12
CA GLY A 120 -11.86 -4.07 -15.38
C GLY A 120 -11.92 -5.58 -15.20
N LEU A 121 -12.76 -6.05 -14.28
CA LEU A 121 -13.03 -7.48 -14.06
C LEU A 121 -14.44 -7.87 -14.49
N ALA A 122 -15.12 -7.04 -15.29
CA ALA A 122 -16.43 -7.37 -15.87
C ALA A 122 -16.33 -8.66 -16.70
N GLY A 123 -17.20 -9.62 -16.40
CA GLY A 123 -17.22 -10.95 -17.02
C GLY A 123 -16.27 -11.98 -16.39
N PHE A 124 -15.53 -11.61 -15.35
CA PHE A 124 -14.64 -12.50 -14.62
C PHE A 124 -15.04 -12.67 -13.15
N GLU A 125 -16.11 -12.04 -12.73
CA GLU A 125 -16.51 -11.91 -11.32
C GLU A 125 -16.72 -13.25 -10.62
N GLU A 126 -17.14 -14.27 -11.36
CA GLU A 126 -17.47 -15.60 -10.86
C GLU A 126 -16.42 -16.68 -11.23
N ASN A 127 -15.35 -16.29 -11.91
CA ASN A 127 -14.27 -17.23 -12.23
C ASN A 127 -13.37 -17.43 -11.01
N PRO A 128 -12.91 -18.66 -10.69
CA PRO A 128 -11.94 -18.86 -9.61
C PRO A 128 -10.71 -17.98 -9.81
N THR A 129 -10.33 -17.22 -8.80
CA THR A 129 -9.23 -16.25 -8.89
C THR A 129 -7.90 -16.89 -9.27
N GLY A 130 -7.69 -18.16 -8.89
CA GLY A 130 -6.51 -18.92 -9.29
C GLY A 130 -6.39 -19.20 -10.79
N GLN A 131 -7.46 -19.05 -11.56
CA GLN A 131 -7.48 -19.21 -13.03
C GLN A 131 -7.27 -17.89 -13.77
N LEU A 132 -7.27 -16.77 -13.04
CA LEU A 132 -7.08 -15.46 -13.60
C LEU A 132 -5.60 -15.18 -13.88
N SER A 133 -5.33 -14.31 -14.86
CA SER A 133 -3.97 -13.82 -15.09
C SER A 133 -3.43 -13.03 -13.89
N ALA A 134 -2.11 -12.89 -13.78
CA ALA A 134 -1.48 -12.13 -12.70
C ALA A 134 -2.01 -10.69 -12.60
N GLY A 135 -2.25 -10.04 -13.77
CA GLY A 135 -2.84 -8.70 -13.82
C GLY A 135 -4.28 -8.67 -13.30
N GLN A 136 -5.10 -9.66 -13.64
CA GLN A 136 -6.46 -9.79 -13.12
C GLN A 136 -6.46 -10.04 -11.61
N GLN A 137 -5.60 -10.93 -11.10
CA GLN A 137 -5.44 -11.15 -9.66
C GLN A 137 -5.01 -9.87 -8.94
N ARG A 138 -4.12 -9.07 -9.55
CA ARG A 138 -3.72 -7.75 -9.03
C ARG A 138 -4.90 -6.81 -8.95
N ARG A 139 -5.77 -6.78 -9.98
CA ARG A 139 -6.99 -5.98 -10.00
C ARG A 139 -7.99 -6.40 -8.92
N VAL A 140 -8.12 -7.70 -8.62
CA VAL A 140 -8.93 -8.19 -7.48
C VAL A 140 -8.41 -7.62 -6.16
N ALA A 141 -7.09 -7.65 -5.94
CA ALA A 141 -6.49 -7.07 -4.74
C ALA A 141 -6.71 -5.55 -4.64
N LEU A 142 -6.53 -4.83 -5.74
CA LEU A 142 -6.72 -3.38 -5.82
C LEU A 142 -8.18 -2.96 -5.65
N ALA A 143 -9.15 -3.81 -6.01
CA ALA A 143 -10.58 -3.54 -5.80
C ALA A 143 -10.92 -3.21 -4.33
N ARG A 144 -10.11 -3.69 -3.39
CA ARG A 144 -10.25 -3.38 -1.95
C ARG A 144 -10.12 -1.89 -1.64
N LEU A 145 -9.38 -1.13 -2.46
CA LEU A 145 -9.23 0.32 -2.28
C LEU A 145 -10.56 1.07 -2.44
N TRP A 146 -11.50 0.54 -3.25
CA TRP A 146 -12.83 1.12 -3.41
C TRP A 146 -13.80 0.74 -2.28
N LEU A 147 -13.51 -0.34 -1.54
CA LEU A 147 -14.23 -0.65 -0.31
C LEU A 147 -13.86 0.30 0.84
N SER A 148 -12.62 0.78 0.81
CA SER A 148 -12.00 1.47 1.94
C SER A 148 -12.41 2.94 1.99
N GLN A 149 -13.53 3.25 2.62
CA GLN A 149 -13.92 4.63 2.91
C GLN A 149 -13.28 5.18 4.20
N LYS A 150 -12.79 4.32 5.09
CA LYS A 150 -12.27 4.69 6.40
C LYS A 150 -10.74 4.64 6.56
N PRO A 151 -9.97 3.68 5.99
CA PRO A 151 -8.53 3.70 6.23
C PRO A 151 -7.93 5.02 5.83
N ALA A 152 -7.34 5.70 6.81
CA ALA A 152 -6.69 6.98 6.59
C ALA A 152 -5.37 6.83 5.84
N LEU A 153 -4.71 5.67 5.99
CA LEU A 153 -3.40 5.39 5.43
C LEU A 153 -3.44 4.18 4.50
N TRP A 154 -3.02 4.38 3.26
CA TRP A 154 -2.77 3.32 2.30
C TRP A 154 -1.27 3.14 2.10
N ILE A 155 -0.78 1.91 2.27
CA ILE A 155 0.61 1.53 2.00
C ILE A 155 0.59 0.49 0.87
N LEU A 156 1.21 0.82 -0.27
CA LEU A 156 1.04 0.08 -1.52
C LEU A 156 2.42 -0.27 -2.11
N ASP A 157 2.71 -1.57 -2.22
CA ASP A 157 3.96 -2.05 -2.81
C ASP A 157 3.74 -2.38 -4.30
N GLU A 158 4.28 -1.55 -5.18
CA GLU A 158 4.18 -1.65 -6.65
C GLU A 158 2.72 -1.81 -7.14
N PRO A 159 1.78 -0.91 -6.78
CA PRO A 159 0.35 -1.09 -7.08
C PRO A 159 0.04 -1.14 -8.59
N PHE A 160 0.91 -0.61 -9.43
CA PHE A 160 0.68 -0.50 -10.88
C PHE A 160 1.26 -1.67 -11.69
N THR A 161 1.91 -2.63 -11.04
CA THR A 161 2.48 -3.81 -11.72
C THR A 161 1.39 -4.61 -12.43
N ALA A 162 1.61 -4.94 -13.71
CA ALA A 162 0.69 -5.66 -14.57
C ALA A 162 -0.68 -4.95 -14.80
N ILE A 163 -0.73 -3.64 -14.64
CA ILE A 163 -1.88 -2.79 -14.90
C ILE A 163 -1.64 -2.03 -16.22
N ASP A 164 -2.66 -1.96 -17.06
CA ASP A 164 -2.60 -1.20 -18.33
C ASP A 164 -2.67 0.33 -18.08
N LYS A 165 -2.36 1.11 -19.10
CA LYS A 165 -2.32 2.58 -19.00
C LYS A 165 -3.64 3.20 -18.53
N GLN A 166 -4.77 2.61 -18.89
CA GLN A 166 -6.08 3.10 -18.45
C GLN A 166 -6.31 2.80 -16.98
N GLY A 167 -5.96 1.59 -16.52
CA GLY A 167 -6.03 1.21 -15.11
C GLY A 167 -5.11 2.06 -14.22
N VAL A 168 -3.91 2.41 -14.72
CA VAL A 168 -3.01 3.34 -14.02
C VAL A 168 -3.70 4.68 -13.78
N LYS A 169 -4.32 5.29 -14.79
CA LYS A 169 -5.04 6.57 -14.62
C LYS A 169 -6.20 6.47 -13.62
N VAL A 170 -6.94 5.37 -13.64
CA VAL A 170 -8.04 5.14 -12.69
C VAL A 170 -7.52 5.06 -11.25
N LEU A 171 -6.37 4.41 -11.04
CA LEU A 171 -5.73 4.34 -9.72
C LEU A 171 -5.17 5.70 -9.28
N GLU A 172 -4.51 6.45 -10.17
CA GLU A 172 -4.02 7.80 -9.87
C GLU A 172 -5.17 8.71 -9.42
N GLN A 173 -6.31 8.70 -10.14
CA GLN A 173 -7.50 9.46 -9.75
C GLN A 173 -8.04 9.03 -8.38
N LEU A 174 -8.04 7.73 -8.10
CA LEU A 174 -8.47 7.21 -6.79
C LEU A 174 -7.56 7.70 -5.67
N PHE A 175 -6.23 7.69 -5.88
CA PHE A 175 -5.26 8.16 -4.87
C PHE A 175 -5.39 9.66 -4.62
N LEU A 176 -5.55 10.45 -5.69
CA LEU A 176 -5.80 11.90 -5.57
C LEU A 176 -7.08 12.17 -4.79
N ALA A 177 -8.19 11.51 -5.14
CA ALA A 177 -9.46 11.67 -4.43
C ALA A 177 -9.38 11.19 -2.96
N HIS A 178 -8.56 10.18 -2.66
CA HIS A 178 -8.32 9.76 -1.28
C HIS A 178 -7.56 10.83 -0.49
N ALA A 179 -6.49 11.38 -1.06
CA ALA A 179 -5.71 12.46 -0.45
C ALA A 179 -6.54 13.74 -0.24
N GLU A 180 -7.38 14.12 -1.20
CA GLU A 180 -8.28 15.29 -1.09
C GLU A 180 -9.28 15.16 0.07
N ARG A 181 -9.65 13.94 0.45
CA ARG A 181 -10.48 13.68 1.64
C ARG A 181 -9.68 13.57 2.94
N GLY A 182 -8.39 13.90 2.91
CA GLY A 182 -7.50 13.83 4.06
C GLY A 182 -6.89 12.45 4.31
N GLY A 183 -7.00 11.53 3.36
CA GLY A 183 -6.27 10.26 3.39
C GLY A 183 -4.78 10.47 3.09
N MET A 184 -3.98 9.46 3.38
CA MET A 184 -2.54 9.41 3.14
C MET A 184 -2.21 8.20 2.27
N VAL A 185 -1.30 8.36 1.31
CA VAL A 185 -0.83 7.25 0.47
C VAL A 185 0.68 7.20 0.50
N ILE A 186 1.23 6.03 0.81
CA ILE A 186 2.65 5.71 0.64
C ILE A 186 2.73 4.59 -0.39
N LEU A 187 3.52 4.79 -1.42
CA LEU A 187 3.65 3.78 -2.48
C LEU A 187 5.09 3.64 -2.99
N THR A 188 5.39 2.46 -3.52
CA THR A 188 6.55 2.22 -4.37
C THR A 188 6.09 2.06 -5.80
N THR A 189 6.83 2.56 -6.77
CA THR A 189 6.55 2.31 -8.19
C THR A 189 7.75 2.69 -9.07
N HIS A 190 7.81 2.06 -10.24
CA HIS A 190 8.70 2.42 -11.34
C HIS A 190 7.93 3.06 -12.52
N GLN A 191 6.64 3.30 -12.35
CA GLN A 191 5.77 3.92 -13.37
C GLN A 191 5.81 5.44 -13.25
N ASP A 192 5.79 6.12 -14.40
CA ASP A 192 5.58 7.56 -14.45
C ASP A 192 4.12 7.89 -14.13
N LEU A 193 3.90 8.62 -13.05
CA LEU A 193 2.57 8.99 -12.56
C LEU A 193 2.21 10.39 -13.04
N THR A 194 1.59 10.48 -14.21
CA THR A 194 1.37 11.77 -14.90
C THR A 194 0.31 12.64 -14.24
N LEU A 195 -0.77 12.04 -13.70
CA LEU A 195 -1.85 12.80 -13.05
C LEU A 195 -1.47 13.25 -11.63
N MET A 196 -0.52 12.57 -11.00
CA MET A 196 -0.04 12.90 -9.65
C MET A 196 1.20 13.80 -9.67
N GLN A 197 1.70 14.18 -10.86
CA GLN A 197 2.87 15.03 -11.02
C GLN A 197 2.70 16.35 -10.26
N GLY A 198 3.71 16.73 -9.47
CA GLY A 198 3.65 17.93 -8.62
C GLY A 198 2.87 17.78 -7.30
N ARG A 199 2.18 16.66 -7.08
CA ARG A 199 1.47 16.32 -5.84
C ARG A 199 2.21 15.27 -5.01
N LEU A 200 3.13 14.51 -5.62
CA LEU A 200 3.94 13.49 -4.96
C LEU A 200 5.10 14.11 -4.17
N LYS A 201 5.22 13.71 -2.94
CA LYS A 201 6.43 13.88 -2.14
C LYS A 201 7.32 12.67 -2.36
N THR A 202 8.58 12.87 -2.68
CA THR A 202 9.53 11.79 -2.92
C THR A 202 10.37 11.53 -1.68
N LEU A 203 10.39 10.28 -1.22
CA LEU A 203 11.32 9.77 -0.23
C LEU A 203 12.36 8.88 -0.93
N SER A 204 13.58 9.39 -1.10
CA SER A 204 14.64 8.65 -1.76
C SER A 204 15.40 7.78 -0.76
N LEU A 205 15.40 6.46 -0.98
CA LEU A 205 16.28 5.53 -0.28
C LEU A 205 17.57 5.35 -1.10
N THR A 206 18.71 5.68 -0.48
CA THR A 206 20.03 5.44 -1.05
C THR A 206 20.62 4.16 -0.47
N PRO A 207 21.42 3.38 -1.25
CA PRO A 207 22.13 2.24 -0.72
C PRO A 207 23.01 2.66 0.46
N PHE A 208 22.96 1.89 1.54
CA PHE A 208 23.87 2.11 2.65
C PHE A 208 25.28 1.79 2.19
N ALA A 209 26.15 2.81 2.14
CA ALA A 209 27.55 2.62 1.89
C ALA A 209 28.22 2.08 3.18
N SER A 210 28.47 0.76 3.24
CA SER A 210 29.34 0.23 4.28
C SER A 210 30.72 0.85 4.07
N THR A 211 31.11 1.76 4.92
CA THR A 211 32.53 2.12 5.08
C THR A 211 33.22 0.86 5.63
N LEU A 212 33.80 0.06 4.73
CA LEU A 212 34.81 -0.91 5.14
C LEU A 212 35.94 -0.07 5.74
N GLN A 213 36.02 -0.01 7.06
CA GLN A 213 37.24 0.37 7.75
C GLN A 213 38.18 -0.81 7.57
N GLU A 214 39.25 -0.61 6.74
CA GLU A 214 40.41 -1.46 6.70
C GLU A 214 41.14 -1.45 8.05
#